data_d6c68e4743e01f6a6ef4163deb5e7f74
#
_entry.id   d6c68e4743e01f6a6ef4163deb5e7f74
#
_cell.length_a   1.000
_cell.length_b   1.000
_cell.length_c   1.000
_cell.angle_alpha   90.00
_cell.angle_beta   90.00
_cell.angle_gamma   90.00
#
_symmetry.space_group_name_H-M   'P 1'
#
loop_
_entity.id
_entity.type
_entity.pdbx_description
1 polymer ?
#
loop_
_entity_poly.entity_id
_entity_poly.type
_entity_poly.pdbx_seq_one_letter_code
_entity_poly.pdbx_strand_id
1 'polypeptide(L)'
;GGALLLRDAGSPTDTRAFDDDPELPRIIRAGRHIARPRRYIAGYAAEIEPGGLVAEVERQARAGDGWVKIVGDWIDRSLGDLAPLWEPAEAAEAIVRAHRLGARVTAHCFAEESVAQLVDAGIDGIEHGTGMSEDVIGAMAARGVALVPTMINLATFGRIADAGQAKYPRYAAHMRALGARHRRVLACAREAGVPIYAGTDAGGTIVHGRISDEIAALATIGPAEFALGAASWRARSWLGRSGLQYGASADLVVLGADPRRDVGVCAHPELIVLRGAPLRP
;
A
#
# COMPACT_ATOMS: atom_id res chain seq x y z
N GLY A 1 5.45 -12.77 -12.18
CA GLY A 1 5.62 -11.33 -12.38
C GLY A 1 6.86 -10.73 -11.68
N GLY A 2 7.79 -11.53 -11.12
CA GLY A 2 9.06 -11.03 -10.57
C GLY A 2 9.00 -10.46 -9.14
N ALA A 3 7.87 -10.47 -8.47
CA ALA A 3 7.79 -10.08 -7.06
C ALA A 3 8.18 -11.26 -6.17
N LEU A 4 9.31 -11.16 -5.46
CA LEU A 4 9.93 -12.25 -4.67
C LEU A 4 9.75 -12.07 -3.16
N LEU A 5 9.25 -10.92 -2.74
CA LEU A 5 8.84 -10.61 -1.38
C LEU A 5 7.58 -9.76 -1.46
N LEU A 6 6.55 -10.15 -0.71
CA LEU A 6 5.27 -9.44 -0.69
C LEU A 6 5.02 -8.90 0.71
N ARG A 7 4.52 -7.67 0.80
CA ARG A 7 3.78 -7.19 1.96
C ARG A 7 2.29 -7.30 1.64
N ASP A 8 1.64 -8.25 2.27
CA ASP A 8 0.18 -8.36 2.24
C ASP A 8 -0.40 -7.28 3.16
N ALA A 9 -0.99 -6.27 2.55
CA ALA A 9 -1.60 -5.14 3.26
C ALA A 9 -3.00 -5.49 3.80
N GLY A 10 -3.21 -6.73 4.17
CA GLY A 10 -4.43 -7.26 4.77
C GLY A 10 -5.18 -8.22 3.86
N SER A 11 -5.53 -9.37 4.40
CA SER A 11 -6.30 -10.41 3.70
C SER A 11 -7.36 -11.01 4.63
N PRO A 12 -8.53 -11.37 4.11
CA PRO A 12 -9.50 -12.17 4.87
C PRO A 12 -9.06 -13.64 5.02
N THR A 13 -8.06 -14.09 4.23
CA THR A 13 -7.57 -15.47 4.18
C THR A 13 -6.24 -15.58 4.89
N ASP A 14 -6.07 -16.61 5.72
CA ASP A 14 -4.77 -16.94 6.28
C ASP A 14 -3.89 -17.61 5.21
N THR A 15 -2.82 -16.93 4.85
CA THR A 15 -1.88 -17.39 3.81
C THR A 15 -0.65 -18.12 4.39
N ARG A 16 -0.62 -18.47 5.68
CA ARG A 16 0.52 -19.14 6.32
C ARG A 16 0.80 -20.52 5.75
N ALA A 17 -0.23 -21.18 5.20
CA ALA A 17 -0.05 -22.44 4.50
C ALA A 17 0.93 -22.37 3.31
N PHE A 18 1.25 -21.15 2.82
CA PHE A 18 2.18 -20.93 1.72
C PHE A 18 3.62 -20.68 2.16
N ASP A 19 3.90 -20.59 3.46
CA ASP A 19 5.25 -20.22 3.96
C ASP A 19 6.31 -21.27 3.65
N ASP A 20 5.92 -22.53 3.64
CA ASP A 20 6.79 -23.67 3.37
C ASP A 20 6.92 -24.02 1.88
N ASP A 21 6.12 -23.39 1.01
CA ASP A 21 6.19 -23.61 -0.43
C ASP A 21 7.41 -22.85 -1.03
N PRO A 22 8.43 -23.59 -1.55
CA PRO A 22 9.62 -22.96 -2.09
C PRO A 22 9.39 -22.20 -3.41
N GLU A 23 8.29 -22.44 -4.10
CA GLU A 23 7.96 -21.79 -5.36
C GLU A 23 7.18 -20.47 -5.17
N LEU A 24 6.72 -20.19 -3.94
CA LEU A 24 5.99 -18.98 -3.62
C LEU A 24 6.88 -17.91 -2.95
N PRO A 25 6.64 -16.63 -3.23
CA PRO A 25 7.34 -15.54 -2.57
C PRO A 25 7.06 -15.51 -1.08
N ARG A 26 8.01 -15.01 -0.29
CA ARG A 26 7.77 -14.75 1.14
C ARG A 26 6.74 -13.65 1.30
N ILE A 27 5.85 -13.83 2.28
CA ILE A 27 4.77 -12.89 2.59
C ILE A 27 4.99 -12.31 3.99
N ILE A 28 4.90 -10.98 4.10
CA ILE A 28 4.82 -10.24 5.36
C ILE A 28 3.39 -9.74 5.49
N ARG A 29 2.68 -10.19 6.50
CA ARG A 29 1.22 -10.01 6.64
C ARG A 29 0.87 -8.90 7.61
N ALA A 30 -0.14 -8.10 7.26
CA ALA A 30 -0.77 -7.14 8.15
C ALA A 30 -2.02 -7.71 8.87
N GLY A 31 -2.26 -9.01 8.75
CA GLY A 31 -3.49 -9.63 9.24
C GLY A 31 -4.69 -9.24 8.37
N ARG A 32 -5.85 -9.03 8.99
CA ARG A 32 -7.08 -8.64 8.30
C ARG A 32 -7.26 -7.12 8.35
N HIS A 33 -7.79 -6.52 7.28
CA HIS A 33 -8.21 -5.12 7.30
C HIS A 33 -9.16 -4.85 8.46
N ILE A 34 -9.07 -3.67 9.07
CA ILE A 34 -9.99 -3.22 10.11
C ILE A 34 -10.82 -2.06 9.55
N ALA A 35 -12.14 -2.19 9.59
CA ALA A 35 -13.07 -1.18 9.10
C ALA A 35 -14.31 -1.07 9.98
N ARG A 36 -15.07 0.00 9.80
CA ARG A 36 -16.44 0.10 10.35
C ARG A 36 -17.40 -0.78 9.57
N PRO A 37 -18.51 -1.22 10.17
CA PRO A 37 -19.51 -2.03 9.49
C PRO A 37 -20.00 -1.39 8.19
N ARG A 38 -19.94 -2.15 7.11
CA ARG A 38 -20.33 -1.71 5.77
C ARG A 38 -19.55 -0.49 5.22
N ARG A 39 -18.38 -0.19 5.78
CA ARG A 39 -17.49 0.90 5.36
C ARG A 39 -16.20 0.36 4.76
N TYR A 40 -16.28 -0.74 4.04
CA TYR A 40 -15.25 -1.30 3.16
C TYR A 40 -15.86 -2.35 2.22
N ILE A 41 -14.99 -3.06 1.48
CA ILE A 41 -15.38 -4.19 0.62
C ILE A 41 -15.95 -5.31 1.50
N ALA A 42 -17.15 -5.76 1.16
CA ALA A 42 -17.84 -6.79 1.93
C ALA A 42 -17.03 -8.08 2.09
N GLY A 43 -16.90 -8.57 3.31
CA GLY A 43 -16.17 -9.80 3.64
C GLY A 43 -14.64 -9.64 3.79
N TYR A 44 -14.05 -8.50 3.40
CA TYR A 44 -12.61 -8.29 3.52
C TYR A 44 -12.18 -7.89 4.92
N ALA A 45 -12.83 -6.92 5.52
CA ALA A 45 -12.43 -6.37 6.80
C ALA A 45 -12.97 -7.15 8.00
N ALA A 46 -12.28 -7.06 9.13
CA ALA A 46 -12.88 -7.21 10.44
C ALA A 46 -13.72 -5.95 10.68
N GLU A 47 -15.03 -6.10 10.65
CA GLU A 47 -15.95 -5.00 10.87
C GLU A 47 -16.16 -4.81 12.37
N ILE A 48 -15.85 -3.61 12.87
CA ILE A 48 -15.92 -3.27 14.30
C ILE A 48 -16.70 -1.98 14.54
N GLU A 49 -17.44 -1.95 15.65
CA GLU A 49 -18.18 -0.78 16.08
C GLU A 49 -17.26 0.33 16.64
N PRO A 50 -17.73 1.58 16.75
CA PRO A 50 -17.01 2.65 17.43
C PRO A 50 -16.51 2.24 18.81
N GLY A 51 -15.26 2.64 19.15
CA GLY A 51 -14.63 2.28 20.41
C GLY A 51 -13.94 0.92 20.41
N GLY A 52 -14.05 0.14 19.33
CA GLY A 52 -13.42 -1.18 19.21
C GLY A 52 -12.07 -1.23 18.50
N LEU A 53 -11.61 -0.09 17.93
CA LEU A 53 -10.41 -0.05 17.09
C LEU A 53 -9.16 -0.50 17.84
N VAL A 54 -8.96 -0.02 19.05
CA VAL A 54 -7.76 -0.32 19.85
C VAL A 54 -7.63 -1.82 20.11
N ALA A 55 -8.71 -2.47 20.54
CA ALA A 55 -8.70 -3.90 20.82
C ALA A 55 -8.47 -4.74 19.56
N GLU A 56 -9.06 -4.34 18.44
CA GLU A 56 -8.90 -5.04 17.17
C GLU A 56 -7.49 -4.84 16.60
N VAL A 57 -6.92 -3.63 16.70
CA VAL A 57 -5.52 -3.37 16.31
C VAL A 57 -4.56 -4.24 17.12
N GLU A 58 -4.76 -4.37 18.44
CA GLU A 58 -3.95 -5.30 19.24
C GLU A 58 -4.08 -6.76 18.78
N ARG A 59 -5.29 -7.19 18.43
CA ARG A 59 -5.53 -8.55 17.93
C ARG A 59 -4.79 -8.79 16.62
N GLN A 60 -4.89 -7.85 15.67
CA GLN A 60 -4.22 -7.96 14.37
C GLN A 60 -2.70 -7.82 14.50
N ALA A 61 -2.18 -6.98 15.39
CA ALA A 61 -0.75 -6.85 15.66
C ALA A 61 -0.13 -8.17 16.15
N ARG A 62 -0.87 -8.94 16.97
CA ARG A 62 -0.43 -10.27 17.42
C ARG A 62 -0.58 -11.36 16.35
N ALA A 63 -1.50 -11.17 15.42
CA ALA A 63 -1.78 -12.14 14.34
C ALA A 63 -0.92 -11.90 13.10
N GLY A 64 -0.47 -10.68 12.84
CA GLY A 64 0.34 -10.32 11.68
C GLY A 64 1.84 -10.51 11.89
N ASP A 65 2.60 -10.15 10.85
CA ASP A 65 4.06 -10.25 10.82
C ASP A 65 4.70 -8.85 11.07
N GLY A 66 4.22 -8.16 12.11
CA GLY A 66 4.69 -6.81 12.50
C GLY A 66 4.02 -5.67 11.73
N TRP A 67 2.84 -5.91 11.16
CA TRP A 67 2.02 -4.90 10.50
C TRP A 67 0.55 -5.03 10.89
N VAL A 68 -0.17 -3.89 10.83
CA VAL A 68 -1.63 -3.81 10.94
C VAL A 68 -2.15 -2.94 9.81
N LYS A 69 -3.28 -3.32 9.22
CA LYS A 69 -3.97 -2.54 8.19
C LYS A 69 -5.30 -2.03 8.69
N ILE A 70 -5.48 -0.72 8.66
CA ILE A 70 -6.78 -0.08 8.89
C ILE A 70 -7.31 0.54 7.60
N VAL A 71 -8.62 0.71 7.51
CA VAL A 71 -9.28 1.51 6.48
C VAL A 71 -9.45 2.92 7.04
N GLY A 72 -8.76 3.92 6.47
CA GLY A 72 -8.78 5.29 6.96
C GLY A 72 -10.03 6.04 6.54
N ASP A 73 -10.46 5.85 5.28
CA ASP A 73 -11.69 6.42 4.74
C ASP A 73 -12.46 5.45 3.86
N TRP A 74 -13.71 5.72 3.68
CA TRP A 74 -14.60 5.06 2.74
C TRP A 74 -15.82 5.95 2.50
N ILE A 75 -16.62 5.61 1.49
CA ILE A 75 -17.86 6.32 1.25
C ILE A 75 -18.77 6.29 2.49
N ASP A 76 -19.14 7.45 2.98
CA ASP A 76 -20.22 7.62 3.95
C ASP A 76 -21.54 7.81 3.20
N ARG A 77 -22.47 6.90 3.43
CA ARG A 77 -23.72 6.88 2.67
C ARG A 77 -24.65 8.04 3.04
N SER A 78 -24.51 8.60 4.24
CA SER A 78 -25.30 9.76 4.68
C SER A 78 -24.77 11.06 4.07
N LEU A 79 -23.47 11.16 3.91
CA LEU A 79 -22.79 12.31 3.27
C LEU A 79 -22.78 12.20 1.75
N GLY A 80 -22.86 10.97 1.23
CA GLY A 80 -22.72 10.66 -0.19
C GLY A 80 -21.32 10.93 -0.73
N ASP A 81 -20.30 10.89 0.11
CA ASP A 81 -18.91 11.17 -0.20
C ASP A 81 -17.95 10.36 0.69
N LEU A 82 -16.63 10.43 0.41
CA LEU A 82 -15.59 9.90 1.30
C LEU A 82 -15.63 10.61 2.65
N ALA A 83 -15.41 9.84 3.72
CA ALA A 83 -15.23 10.40 5.06
C ALA A 83 -14.32 9.49 5.90
N PRO A 84 -13.62 10.03 6.90
CA PRO A 84 -12.86 9.25 7.87
C PRO A 84 -13.71 8.19 8.55
N LEU A 85 -13.07 7.06 8.91
CA LEU A 85 -13.75 5.98 9.64
C LEU A 85 -13.60 6.13 11.16
N TRP A 86 -12.56 6.77 11.62
CA TRP A 86 -12.13 6.75 13.02
C TRP A 86 -12.10 8.15 13.62
N GLU A 87 -12.43 8.24 14.88
CA GLU A 87 -12.18 9.45 15.64
C GLU A 87 -10.67 9.65 15.81
N PRO A 88 -10.14 10.89 15.73
CA PRO A 88 -8.70 11.15 15.79
C PRO A 88 -8.02 10.56 17.05
N ALA A 89 -8.63 10.70 18.23
CA ALA A 89 -8.09 10.19 19.46
C ALA A 89 -8.05 8.65 19.51
N GLU A 90 -9.08 7.98 18.98
CA GLU A 90 -9.14 6.51 18.90
C GLU A 90 -8.08 5.97 17.93
N ALA A 91 -7.89 6.63 16.79
CA ALA A 91 -6.86 6.27 15.82
C ALA A 91 -5.45 6.42 16.42
N ALA A 92 -5.18 7.53 17.10
CA ALA A 92 -3.89 7.78 17.75
C ALA A 92 -3.59 6.75 18.84
N GLU A 93 -4.56 6.42 19.69
CA GLU A 93 -4.39 5.38 20.71
C GLU A 93 -4.13 4.01 20.08
N ALA A 94 -4.87 3.64 19.05
CA ALA A 94 -4.72 2.37 18.36
C ALA A 94 -3.31 2.23 17.73
N ILE A 95 -2.79 3.29 17.10
CA ILE A 95 -1.44 3.31 16.54
C ILE A 95 -0.39 3.15 17.63
N VAL A 96 -0.51 3.89 18.74
CA VAL A 96 0.40 3.75 19.88
C VAL A 96 0.38 2.32 20.45
N ARG A 97 -0.78 1.67 20.48
CA ARG A 97 -0.90 0.28 20.96
C ARG A 97 -0.22 -0.71 20.01
N ALA A 98 -0.37 -0.53 18.70
CA ALA A 98 0.36 -1.33 17.72
C ALA A 98 1.88 -1.19 17.90
N HIS A 99 2.38 0.03 18.04
CA HIS A 99 3.80 0.32 18.27
C HIS A 99 4.35 -0.35 19.53
N ARG A 100 3.58 -0.35 20.64
CA ARG A 100 3.96 -1.06 21.87
C ARG A 100 4.07 -2.57 21.69
N LEU A 101 3.39 -3.13 20.72
CA LEU A 101 3.45 -4.54 20.34
C LEU A 101 4.51 -4.82 19.23
N GLY A 102 5.28 -3.80 18.84
CA GLY A 102 6.29 -3.92 17.80
C GLY A 102 5.72 -3.95 16.38
N ALA A 103 4.45 -3.62 16.19
CA ALA A 103 3.81 -3.58 14.88
C ALA A 103 3.70 -2.16 14.35
N ARG A 104 3.88 -2.00 13.03
CA ARG A 104 3.63 -0.78 12.27
C ARG A 104 2.19 -0.77 11.76
N VAL A 105 1.62 0.41 11.57
CA VAL A 105 0.25 0.58 11.08
C VAL A 105 0.27 1.24 9.71
N THR A 106 -0.51 0.70 8.78
CA THR A 106 -0.75 1.31 7.47
C THR A 106 -2.25 1.46 7.23
N ALA A 107 -2.64 2.48 6.42
CA ALA A 107 -4.03 2.77 6.16
C ALA A 107 -4.34 2.91 4.67
N HIS A 108 -5.50 2.37 4.25
CA HIS A 108 -6.15 2.80 3.02
C HIS A 108 -6.65 4.24 3.19
N CYS A 109 -6.23 5.18 2.33
CA CYS A 109 -6.68 6.57 2.35
C CYS A 109 -6.75 7.16 0.95
N PHE A 110 -7.91 7.71 0.61
CA PHE A 110 -8.12 8.51 -0.59
C PHE A 110 -8.32 10.00 -0.27
N ALA A 111 -9.11 10.30 0.77
CA ALA A 111 -9.57 11.65 1.09
C ALA A 111 -8.52 12.49 1.85
N GLU A 112 -8.61 13.79 1.69
CA GLU A 112 -7.71 14.78 2.30
C GLU A 112 -7.71 14.71 3.83
N GLU A 113 -8.90 14.70 4.41
CA GLU A 113 -9.10 14.71 5.85
C GLU A 113 -8.51 13.46 6.51
N SER A 114 -8.74 12.30 5.92
CA SER A 114 -8.29 11.02 6.45
C SER A 114 -6.77 10.89 6.45
N VAL A 115 -6.11 11.32 5.35
CA VAL A 115 -4.65 11.30 5.28
C VAL A 115 -4.05 12.22 6.34
N ALA A 116 -4.55 13.46 6.44
CA ALA A 116 -4.07 14.42 7.43
C ALA A 116 -4.24 13.90 8.86
N GLN A 117 -5.44 13.42 9.19
CA GLN A 117 -5.75 12.87 10.51
C GLN A 117 -4.82 11.72 10.91
N LEU A 118 -4.57 10.77 10.01
CA LEU A 118 -3.75 9.60 10.34
C LEU A 118 -2.26 9.91 10.38
N VAL A 119 -1.78 10.83 9.55
CA VAL A 119 -0.41 11.33 9.63
C VAL A 119 -0.18 12.04 10.99
N ASP A 120 -1.15 12.84 11.44
CA ASP A 120 -1.08 13.50 12.76
C ASP A 120 -1.17 12.49 13.92
N ALA A 121 -1.93 11.41 13.76
CA ALA A 121 -2.02 10.31 14.71
C ALA A 121 -0.74 9.46 14.81
N GLY A 122 0.26 9.68 13.93
CA GLY A 122 1.56 8.99 13.98
C GLY A 122 1.60 7.66 13.24
N ILE A 123 0.83 7.52 12.16
CA ILE A 123 0.81 6.31 11.31
C ILE A 123 2.16 6.08 10.62
N ASP A 124 2.50 4.82 10.32
CA ASP A 124 3.76 4.44 9.67
C ASP A 124 3.68 4.40 8.15
N GLY A 125 2.47 4.22 7.59
CA GLY A 125 2.30 4.13 6.15
C GLY A 125 0.90 4.50 5.67
N ILE A 126 0.86 5.07 4.46
CA ILE A 126 -0.37 5.41 3.74
C ILE A 126 -0.38 4.64 2.42
N GLU A 127 -1.46 3.95 2.13
CA GLU A 127 -1.74 3.36 0.83
C GLU A 127 -2.55 4.36 -0.01
N HIS A 128 -2.25 4.45 -1.30
CA HIS A 128 -2.85 5.35 -2.29
C HIS A 128 -2.49 6.83 -2.08
N GLY A 129 -2.92 7.45 -0.99
CA GLY A 129 -2.52 8.80 -0.56
C GLY A 129 -2.94 9.93 -1.51
N THR A 130 -4.05 9.79 -2.26
CA THR A 130 -4.48 10.77 -3.27
C THR A 130 -4.89 12.12 -2.68
N GLY A 131 -5.25 12.14 -1.39
CA GLY A 131 -5.70 13.32 -0.65
C GLY A 131 -4.58 14.14 0.01
N MET A 132 -3.31 13.84 -0.22
CA MET A 132 -2.22 14.61 0.40
C MET A 132 -2.22 16.07 -0.06
N SER A 133 -2.18 17.00 0.92
CA SER A 133 -1.85 18.40 0.72
C SER A 133 -0.34 18.60 0.84
N GLU A 134 0.16 19.81 0.50
CA GLU A 134 1.59 20.15 0.66
C GLU A 134 2.04 20.05 2.12
N ASP A 135 1.22 20.51 3.06
CA ASP A 135 1.51 20.40 4.51
C ASP A 135 1.61 18.93 4.97
N VAL A 136 0.67 18.08 4.51
CA VAL A 136 0.68 16.66 4.81
C VAL A 136 1.90 15.98 4.20
N ILE A 137 2.26 16.30 2.98
CA ILE A 137 3.48 15.81 2.31
C ILE A 137 4.72 16.19 3.13
N GLY A 138 4.81 17.46 3.58
CA GLY A 138 5.90 17.92 4.44
C GLY A 138 5.97 17.16 5.76
N ALA A 139 4.82 16.93 6.41
CA ALA A 139 4.75 16.15 7.65
C ALA A 139 5.15 14.67 7.43
N MET A 140 4.71 14.04 6.34
CA MET A 140 5.10 12.66 6.00
C MET A 140 6.60 12.56 5.76
N ALA A 141 7.20 13.48 5.01
CA ALA A 141 8.64 13.50 4.77
C ALA A 141 9.43 13.67 6.07
N ALA A 142 9.05 14.63 6.93
CA ALA A 142 9.72 14.90 8.18
C ALA A 142 9.64 13.74 9.19
N ARG A 143 8.53 13.00 9.20
CA ARG A 143 8.29 11.88 10.12
C ARG A 143 8.67 10.51 9.52
N GLY A 144 9.05 10.46 8.25
CA GLY A 144 9.37 9.21 7.55
C GLY A 144 8.16 8.31 7.31
N VAL A 145 6.94 8.86 7.24
CA VAL A 145 5.72 8.10 6.92
C VAL A 145 5.79 7.60 5.49
N ALA A 146 5.69 6.30 5.31
CA ALA A 146 5.81 5.66 4.02
C ALA A 146 4.55 5.85 3.16
N LEU A 147 4.74 5.96 1.84
CA LEU A 147 3.66 5.97 0.87
C LEU A 147 3.79 4.78 -0.08
N VAL A 148 2.70 4.03 -0.25
CA VAL A 148 2.55 3.00 -1.29
C VAL A 148 1.44 3.45 -2.23
N PRO A 149 1.77 4.13 -3.35
CA PRO A 149 0.80 4.87 -4.14
C PRO A 149 -0.14 4.01 -4.97
N THR A 150 0.21 2.76 -5.27
CA THR A 150 -0.62 1.85 -6.07
C THR A 150 -1.12 2.49 -7.37
N MET A 151 -0.22 3.08 -8.13
CA MET A 151 -0.57 3.93 -9.29
C MET A 151 -1.42 3.20 -10.33
N ILE A 152 -1.21 1.89 -10.51
CA ILE A 152 -2.03 1.09 -11.42
C ILE A 152 -3.48 0.94 -10.91
N ASN A 153 -3.71 0.95 -9.60
CA ASN A 153 -5.06 0.98 -9.04
C ASN A 153 -5.68 2.38 -9.18
N LEU A 154 -4.92 3.45 -8.94
CA LEU A 154 -5.40 4.83 -9.13
C LEU A 154 -5.88 5.09 -10.57
N ALA A 155 -5.31 4.42 -11.56
CA ALA A 155 -5.77 4.50 -12.95
C ALA A 155 -7.23 4.01 -13.13
N THR A 156 -7.79 3.30 -12.15
CA THR A 156 -9.18 2.82 -12.18
C THR A 156 -10.19 3.84 -11.61
N PHE A 157 -9.75 4.95 -11.05
CA PHE A 157 -10.61 5.94 -10.37
C PHE A 157 -11.75 6.48 -11.24
N GLY A 158 -11.50 6.71 -12.53
CA GLY A 158 -12.56 7.10 -13.47
C GLY A 158 -13.69 6.07 -13.51
N ARG A 159 -13.37 4.79 -13.63
CA ARG A 159 -14.35 3.69 -13.63
C ARG A 159 -15.09 3.56 -12.30
N ILE A 160 -14.39 3.74 -11.18
CA ILE A 160 -15.00 3.72 -9.84
C ILE A 160 -15.99 4.89 -9.70
N ALA A 161 -15.61 6.09 -10.15
CA ALA A 161 -16.47 7.27 -10.16
C ALA A 161 -17.73 7.04 -11.01
N ASP A 162 -17.56 6.50 -12.23
CA ASP A 162 -18.68 6.22 -13.13
C ASP A 162 -19.67 5.22 -12.52
N ALA A 163 -19.19 4.17 -11.88
CA ALA A 163 -20.03 3.20 -11.19
C ALA A 163 -20.81 3.82 -10.00
N GLY A 164 -20.23 4.81 -9.34
CA GLY A 164 -20.87 5.52 -8.22
C GLY A 164 -21.79 6.67 -8.63
N GLN A 165 -21.67 7.18 -9.86
CA GLN A 165 -22.26 8.45 -10.31
C GLN A 165 -23.76 8.59 -10.03
N ALA A 166 -24.54 7.56 -10.34
CA ALA A 166 -26.00 7.64 -10.21
C ALA A 166 -26.44 7.71 -8.75
N LYS A 167 -25.74 7.03 -7.84
CA LYS A 167 -26.12 6.91 -6.44
C LYS A 167 -25.44 7.95 -5.54
N TYR A 168 -24.21 8.29 -5.84
CA TYR A 168 -23.34 9.15 -5.04
C TYR A 168 -22.58 10.16 -5.93
N PRO A 169 -23.28 11.18 -6.49
CA PRO A 169 -22.65 12.10 -7.45
C PRO A 169 -21.51 12.93 -6.84
N ARG A 170 -21.59 13.26 -5.54
CA ARG A 170 -20.50 13.98 -4.84
C ARG A 170 -19.25 13.11 -4.76
N TYR A 171 -19.39 11.86 -4.31
CA TYR A 171 -18.30 10.89 -4.29
C TYR A 171 -17.66 10.69 -5.67
N ALA A 172 -18.49 10.57 -6.72
CA ALA A 172 -17.99 10.40 -8.07
C ALA A 172 -17.18 11.62 -8.56
N ALA A 173 -17.67 12.84 -8.27
CA ALA A 173 -16.94 14.07 -8.57
C ALA A 173 -15.63 14.14 -7.79
N HIS A 174 -15.65 13.80 -6.50
CA HIS A 174 -14.47 13.79 -5.64
C HIS A 174 -13.42 12.78 -6.15
N MET A 175 -13.80 11.54 -6.45
CA MET A 175 -12.89 10.53 -7.00
C MET A 175 -12.26 10.96 -8.32
N ARG A 176 -13.00 11.65 -9.20
CA ARG A 176 -12.42 12.22 -10.44
C ARG A 176 -11.41 13.32 -10.14
N ALA A 177 -11.70 14.20 -9.18
CA ALA A 177 -10.79 15.27 -8.78
C ALA A 177 -9.49 14.70 -8.19
N LEU A 178 -9.58 13.69 -7.29
CA LEU A 178 -8.43 12.96 -6.75
C LEU A 178 -7.64 12.29 -7.88
N GLY A 179 -8.32 11.59 -8.79
CA GLY A 179 -7.70 10.95 -9.95
C GLY A 179 -7.02 11.92 -10.89
N ALA A 180 -7.57 13.10 -11.13
CA ALA A 180 -6.97 14.09 -12.03
C ALA A 180 -5.66 14.68 -11.50
N ARG A 181 -5.49 14.76 -10.17
CA ARG A 181 -4.32 15.41 -9.55
C ARG A 181 -3.26 14.44 -9.03
N HIS A 182 -3.57 13.12 -8.94
CA HIS A 182 -2.72 12.16 -8.22
C HIS A 182 -1.26 12.16 -8.68
N ARG A 183 -0.99 12.21 -10.00
CA ARG A 183 0.39 12.21 -10.51
C ARG A 183 1.21 13.40 -10.00
N ARG A 184 0.61 14.60 -9.99
CA ARG A 184 1.25 15.80 -9.46
C ARG A 184 1.51 15.67 -7.97
N VAL A 185 0.53 15.21 -7.21
CA VAL A 185 0.64 15.00 -5.76
C VAL A 185 1.76 14.01 -5.43
N LEU A 186 1.84 12.89 -6.17
CA LEU A 186 2.88 11.89 -5.98
C LEU A 186 4.28 12.39 -6.38
N ALA A 187 4.37 13.21 -7.43
CA ALA A 187 5.64 13.85 -7.81
C ALA A 187 6.12 14.82 -6.72
N CYS A 188 5.22 15.66 -6.19
CA CYS A 188 5.53 16.54 -5.06
C CYS A 188 5.97 15.74 -3.81
N ALA A 189 5.29 14.64 -3.49
CA ALA A 189 5.68 13.78 -2.37
C ALA A 189 7.08 13.20 -2.56
N ARG A 190 7.43 12.73 -3.77
CA ARG A 190 8.78 12.27 -4.10
C ARG A 190 9.82 13.39 -3.94
N GLU A 191 9.53 14.59 -4.44
CA GLU A 191 10.43 15.75 -4.38
C GLU A 191 10.67 16.22 -2.94
N ALA A 192 9.64 16.15 -2.10
CA ALA A 192 9.73 16.43 -0.67
C ALA A 192 10.48 15.37 0.13
N GLY A 193 10.82 14.22 -0.47
CA GLY A 193 11.55 13.14 0.18
C GLY A 193 10.68 12.15 0.95
N VAL A 194 9.37 12.10 0.71
CA VAL A 194 8.50 11.05 1.28
C VAL A 194 9.02 9.67 0.84
N PRO A 195 9.20 8.71 1.75
CA PRO A 195 9.57 7.35 1.39
C PRO A 195 8.47 6.68 0.56
N ILE A 196 8.74 6.41 -0.72
CA ILE A 196 7.76 5.80 -1.64
C ILE A 196 8.20 4.39 -2.01
N TYR A 197 7.26 3.42 -1.93
CA TYR A 197 7.47 2.02 -2.25
C TYR A 197 6.40 1.51 -3.23
N ALA A 198 6.79 0.57 -4.09
CA ALA A 198 5.88 0.00 -5.07
C ALA A 198 4.87 -0.96 -4.40
N GLY A 199 3.62 -0.86 -4.80
CA GLY A 199 2.55 -1.77 -4.43
C GLY A 199 1.47 -1.76 -5.49
N THR A 200 0.90 -2.91 -5.80
CA THR A 200 -0.05 -3.08 -6.90
C THR A 200 -1.51 -3.05 -6.48
N ASP A 201 -1.78 -3.21 -5.19
CA ASP A 201 -3.13 -3.44 -4.66
C ASP A 201 -3.84 -4.62 -5.35
N ALA A 202 -3.05 -5.69 -5.63
CA ALA A 202 -3.56 -6.90 -6.25
C ALA A 202 -4.37 -7.75 -5.25
N GLY A 203 -5.30 -8.53 -5.75
CA GLY A 203 -6.19 -9.39 -4.96
C GLY A 203 -7.65 -8.94 -4.99
N GLY A 204 -7.92 -7.77 -5.55
CA GLY A 204 -9.27 -7.26 -5.81
C GLY A 204 -9.47 -6.97 -7.29
N THR A 205 -9.52 -5.69 -7.65
CA THR A 205 -9.69 -5.23 -9.04
C THR A 205 -8.45 -5.46 -9.89
N ILE A 206 -7.28 -5.42 -9.27
CA ILE A 206 -5.99 -5.63 -9.93
C ILE A 206 -5.60 -7.09 -9.76
N VAL A 207 -5.26 -7.75 -10.87
CA VAL A 207 -4.76 -9.13 -10.85
C VAL A 207 -3.31 -9.19 -10.34
N HIS A 208 -2.90 -10.32 -9.79
CA HIS A 208 -1.52 -10.55 -9.35
C HIS A 208 -0.52 -10.52 -10.52
N GLY A 209 0.76 -10.31 -10.21
CA GLY A 209 1.85 -10.34 -11.19
C GLY A 209 2.11 -9.01 -11.93
N ARG A 210 1.47 -7.90 -11.52
CA ARG A 210 1.53 -6.59 -12.18
C ARG A 210 2.58 -5.62 -11.63
N ILE A 211 3.61 -6.10 -10.94
CA ILE A 211 4.65 -5.23 -10.35
C ILE A 211 5.43 -4.42 -11.41
N SER A 212 5.66 -4.97 -12.59
CA SER A 212 6.31 -4.26 -13.72
C SER A 212 5.50 -3.05 -14.18
N ASP A 213 4.17 -3.14 -14.15
CA ASP A 213 3.30 -2.01 -14.51
C ASP A 213 3.38 -0.90 -13.45
N GLU A 214 3.47 -1.27 -12.18
CA GLU A 214 3.65 -0.28 -11.10
C GLU A 214 5.02 0.38 -11.19
N ILE A 215 6.10 -0.36 -11.52
CA ILE A 215 7.42 0.19 -11.80
C ILE A 215 7.35 1.22 -12.95
N ALA A 216 6.70 0.84 -14.06
CA ALA A 216 6.52 1.72 -15.22
C ALA A 216 5.71 2.99 -14.84
N ALA A 217 4.67 2.84 -14.02
CA ALA A 217 3.88 3.96 -13.53
C ALA A 217 4.72 4.89 -12.64
N LEU A 218 5.51 4.36 -11.70
CA LEU A 218 6.41 5.14 -10.84
C LEU A 218 7.49 5.86 -11.66
N ALA A 219 7.98 5.28 -12.75
CA ALA A 219 8.93 5.93 -13.65
C ALA A 219 8.34 7.17 -14.36
N THR A 220 7.01 7.36 -14.34
CA THR A 220 6.39 8.59 -14.87
C THR A 220 6.46 9.79 -13.92
N ILE A 221 6.80 9.56 -12.65
CA ILE A 221 6.93 10.62 -11.62
C ILE A 221 8.36 10.78 -11.10
N GLY A 222 9.31 9.99 -11.59
CA GLY A 222 10.71 10.06 -11.19
C GLY A 222 11.62 9.26 -12.12
N PRO A 223 12.95 9.31 -11.93
CA PRO A 223 13.89 8.56 -12.75
C PRO A 223 13.70 7.05 -12.57
N ALA A 224 14.15 6.27 -13.56
CA ALA A 224 14.07 4.80 -13.53
C ALA A 224 14.65 4.20 -12.24
N GLU A 225 15.79 4.70 -11.75
CA GLU A 225 16.40 4.24 -10.51
C GLU A 225 15.50 4.43 -9.28
N PHE A 226 14.70 5.52 -9.24
CA PHE A 226 13.70 5.73 -8.20
C PHE A 226 12.64 4.63 -8.26
N ALA A 227 12.07 4.34 -9.42
CA ALA A 227 11.02 3.33 -9.57
C ALA A 227 11.53 1.91 -9.24
N LEU A 228 12.72 1.57 -9.75
CA LEU A 228 13.39 0.29 -9.47
C LEU A 228 13.70 0.12 -7.97
N GLY A 229 14.23 1.16 -7.33
CA GLY A 229 14.51 1.13 -5.90
C GLY A 229 13.26 1.00 -5.05
N ALA A 230 12.15 1.65 -5.45
CA ALA A 230 10.86 1.54 -4.78
C ALA A 230 10.28 0.11 -4.82
N ALA A 231 10.59 -0.66 -5.87
CA ALA A 231 10.12 -2.02 -6.06
C ALA A 231 11.13 -3.11 -5.62
N SER A 232 12.35 -2.73 -5.22
CA SER A 232 13.38 -3.72 -4.88
C SER A 232 14.16 -3.36 -3.61
N TRP A 233 15.40 -2.84 -3.70
CA TRP A 233 16.30 -2.73 -2.55
C TRP A 233 15.78 -1.79 -1.46
N ARG A 234 15.14 -0.66 -1.80
CA ARG A 234 14.56 0.26 -0.79
C ARG A 234 13.35 -0.36 -0.11
N ALA A 235 12.47 -1.02 -0.88
CA ALA A 235 11.32 -1.72 -0.31
C ALA A 235 11.76 -2.86 0.63
N ARG A 236 12.76 -3.66 0.23
CA ARG A 236 13.32 -4.72 1.09
C ARG A 236 13.90 -4.16 2.38
N SER A 237 14.67 -3.07 2.29
CA SER A 237 15.23 -2.38 3.47
C SER A 237 14.11 -1.87 4.40
N TRP A 238 13.09 -1.23 3.86
CA TRP A 238 11.92 -0.77 4.62
C TRP A 238 11.19 -1.91 5.33
N LEU A 239 11.12 -3.08 4.70
CA LEU A 239 10.52 -4.28 5.27
C LEU A 239 11.48 -5.07 6.19
N GLY A 240 12.68 -4.52 6.49
CA GLY A 240 13.67 -5.18 7.34
C GLY A 240 14.27 -6.45 6.72
N ARG A 241 14.37 -6.49 5.40
CA ARG A 241 14.92 -7.63 4.65
C ARG A 241 16.19 -7.22 3.90
N SER A 242 17.14 -8.15 3.84
CA SER A 242 18.39 -7.96 3.09
C SER A 242 18.13 -7.84 1.58
N GLY A 243 18.98 -7.07 0.91
CA GLY A 243 19.10 -7.05 -0.54
C GLY A 243 20.04 -8.14 -1.06
N LEU A 244 20.71 -7.88 -2.20
CA LEU A 244 21.74 -8.74 -2.77
C LEU A 244 23.08 -8.51 -2.05
N GLN A 245 23.31 -9.25 -0.99
CA GLN A 245 24.55 -9.21 -0.22
C GLN A 245 24.93 -10.62 0.23
N TYR A 246 26.20 -10.83 0.57
CA TYR A 246 26.69 -12.12 1.05
C TYR A 246 25.90 -12.59 2.28
N GLY A 247 25.44 -13.84 2.24
CA GLY A 247 24.62 -14.46 3.30
C GLY A 247 23.12 -14.13 3.22
N ALA A 248 22.68 -13.28 2.29
CA ALA A 248 21.26 -13.03 2.04
C ALA A 248 20.61 -14.18 1.24
N SER A 249 19.27 -14.23 1.27
CA SER A 249 18.52 -15.12 0.37
C SER A 249 18.79 -14.74 -1.08
N ALA A 250 19.08 -15.72 -1.92
CA ALA A 250 19.28 -15.51 -3.35
C ALA A 250 17.91 -15.35 -4.06
N ASP A 251 17.30 -14.19 -3.82
CA ASP A 251 16.08 -13.75 -4.46
C ASP A 251 16.44 -12.67 -5.48
N LEU A 252 16.43 -12.99 -6.76
CA LEU A 252 16.85 -12.05 -7.81
C LEU A 252 16.08 -12.25 -9.11
N VAL A 253 16.01 -11.17 -9.87
CA VAL A 253 15.43 -11.14 -11.23
C VAL A 253 16.54 -10.72 -12.18
N VAL A 254 16.80 -11.54 -13.20
CA VAL A 254 17.74 -11.25 -14.29
C VAL A 254 16.97 -10.67 -15.46
N LEU A 255 17.45 -9.56 -15.97
CA LEU A 255 16.84 -8.83 -17.06
C LEU A 255 17.80 -8.83 -18.28
N GLY A 256 17.25 -8.87 -19.49
CA GLY A 256 18.03 -8.91 -20.72
C GLY A 256 18.72 -7.59 -21.10
N ALA A 257 18.33 -6.48 -20.43
CA ALA A 257 18.93 -5.17 -20.64
C ALA A 257 18.92 -4.35 -19.35
N ASP A 258 19.62 -3.21 -19.37
CA ASP A 258 19.71 -2.31 -18.20
C ASP A 258 18.36 -1.60 -17.95
N PRO A 259 17.63 -1.94 -16.86
CA PRO A 259 16.33 -1.35 -16.55
C PRO A 259 16.39 0.14 -16.20
N ARG A 260 17.59 0.70 -15.95
CA ARG A 260 17.75 2.14 -15.74
C ARG A 260 17.62 2.93 -17.05
N ARG A 261 17.82 2.28 -18.18
CA ARG A 261 17.63 2.85 -19.52
C ARG A 261 16.20 2.67 -20.03
N ASP A 262 15.61 1.51 -19.72
CA ASP A 262 14.23 1.19 -20.08
C ASP A 262 13.62 0.28 -19.00
N VAL A 263 12.72 0.82 -18.18
CA VAL A 263 12.02 0.05 -17.15
C VAL A 263 11.08 -1.00 -17.74
N GLY A 264 10.72 -0.90 -19.02
CA GLY A 264 9.86 -1.85 -19.72
C GLY A 264 10.44 -3.28 -19.75
N VAL A 265 11.78 -3.42 -19.66
CA VAL A 265 12.42 -4.74 -19.60
C VAL A 265 12.03 -5.55 -18.35
N CYS A 266 11.54 -4.88 -17.29
CA CYS A 266 11.04 -5.55 -16.08
C CYS A 266 9.80 -6.41 -16.33
N ALA A 267 9.07 -6.18 -17.43
CA ALA A 267 7.90 -6.97 -17.80
C ALA A 267 8.27 -8.39 -18.31
N HIS A 268 9.53 -8.55 -18.76
CA HIS A 268 9.99 -9.78 -19.43
C HIS A 268 11.34 -10.24 -18.84
N PRO A 269 11.35 -10.74 -17.58
CA PRO A 269 12.58 -11.24 -16.98
C PRO A 269 13.09 -12.47 -17.74
N GLU A 270 14.40 -12.57 -17.94
CA GLU A 270 15.04 -13.74 -18.54
C GLU A 270 15.13 -14.91 -17.54
N LEU A 271 15.33 -14.57 -16.26
CA LEU A 271 15.41 -15.57 -15.19
C LEU A 271 14.89 -14.96 -13.89
N ILE A 272 14.15 -15.75 -13.15
CA ILE A 272 13.76 -15.48 -11.79
C ILE A 272 14.41 -16.53 -10.90
N VAL A 273 15.10 -16.08 -9.84
CA VAL A 273 15.65 -16.97 -8.81
C VAL A 273 14.95 -16.64 -7.48
N LEU A 274 14.35 -17.63 -6.88
CA LEU A 274 13.69 -17.53 -5.59
C LEU A 274 14.35 -18.52 -4.60
N ARG A 275 14.89 -17.98 -3.51
CA ARG A 275 15.60 -18.78 -2.49
C ARG A 275 16.72 -19.66 -3.08
N GLY A 276 17.38 -19.20 -4.12
CA GLY A 276 18.44 -19.93 -4.81
C GLY A 276 17.97 -20.90 -5.89
N ALA A 277 16.66 -21.15 -6.01
CA ALA A 277 16.10 -22.00 -7.06
C ALA A 277 15.66 -21.17 -8.27
N PRO A 278 16.05 -21.55 -9.51
CA PRO A 278 15.57 -20.90 -10.70
C PRO A 278 14.10 -21.26 -10.97
N LEU A 279 13.29 -20.26 -11.19
CA LEU A 279 11.91 -20.39 -11.63
C LEU A 279 11.80 -20.00 -13.11
N ARG A 280 11.04 -20.73 -13.89
CA ARG A 280 10.71 -20.30 -15.26
C ARG A 280 9.73 -19.13 -15.19
N PRO A 281 9.99 -18.04 -15.92
CA PRO A 281 9.08 -16.88 -16.00
C PRO A 281 7.71 -17.22 -16.57
#